data_c81a672762209423ddae26651ae12633
#
_entry.id   c81a672762209423ddae26651ae12633
#
_cell.length_a   1.000
_cell.length_b   1.000
_cell.length_c   1.000
_cell.angle_alpha   90.00
_cell.angle_beta   90.00
_cell.angle_gamma   90.00
#
_symmetry.space_group_name_H-M   'P 1'
#
loop_
_entity.id
_entity.type
_entity.pdbx_description
1 polymer ?
#
loop_
_entity_poly.entity_id
_entity_poly.type
_entity_poly.pdbx_seq_one_letter_code
_entity_poly.pdbx_strand_id
1 'polypeptide(L)'
;MTSYLDSAGRVEAIWFPFTSNPWLKVWSLSPSKPLLSLQVTSPYNYSFSDTISQQESQLISQILSGDPSAATSFGPLQYDIVAAGLVTTFTYDIWGWSKNLLLYVKPTTLRVTANGYAVLTSRSNIQRVVNEFVTRYQARIAAYQAVGNYPMNGPVEIRVSGLDQPADIGLGSAGAGQLSALRPRPDQAAWNVAVWFDILTIPGTPTANQFYRDMEQWMFSNYSGSYAMVRPEWSKGWGYTNSAAWADPVALATTIPNAYRTGQAAGDNWDTALATLDQHDPHRVFSSPLLNALAP
;
A
#
# COMPACT_ATOMS: atom_id res chain seq x y z
N MET A 1 -12.87 8.60 -6.02
CA MET A 1 -12.80 7.24 -5.46
C MET A 1 -14.12 6.81 -4.83
N THR A 2 -14.76 7.61 -4.01
CA THR A 2 -16.00 7.27 -3.31
C THR A 2 -17.12 6.81 -4.25
N SER A 3 -17.35 7.49 -5.38
CA SER A 3 -18.37 7.12 -6.37
C SER A 3 -18.17 5.71 -6.96
N TYR A 4 -16.93 5.29 -7.18
CA TYR A 4 -16.64 3.92 -7.64
C TYR A 4 -16.90 2.88 -6.55
N LEU A 5 -16.58 3.20 -5.29
CA LEU A 5 -16.92 2.33 -4.17
C LEU A 5 -18.42 2.17 -3.99
N ASP A 6 -19.19 3.25 -4.21
CA ASP A 6 -20.66 3.21 -4.11
C ASP A 6 -21.29 2.41 -5.24
N SER A 7 -20.75 2.48 -6.45
CA SER A 7 -21.30 1.82 -7.64
C SER A 7 -20.83 0.38 -7.83
N ALA A 8 -19.57 0.07 -7.49
CA ALA A 8 -18.94 -1.21 -7.81
C ALA A 8 -18.52 -2.01 -6.57
N GLY A 9 -18.36 -1.36 -5.41
CA GLY A 9 -17.96 -1.98 -4.16
C GLY A 9 -16.46 -2.03 -3.91
N ARG A 10 -15.63 -2.08 -4.95
CA ARG A 10 -14.17 -2.12 -4.82
C ARG A 10 -13.48 -1.33 -5.91
N VAL A 11 -12.49 -0.52 -5.52
CA VAL A 11 -11.63 0.23 -6.45
C VAL A 11 -10.21 0.32 -5.91
N GLU A 12 -9.24 0.21 -6.81
CA GLU A 12 -7.84 0.51 -6.57
C GLU A 12 -7.36 1.52 -7.62
N ALA A 13 -6.71 2.57 -7.19
CA ALA A 13 -6.02 3.50 -8.08
C ALA A 13 -4.53 3.16 -8.11
N ILE A 14 -3.95 3.05 -9.30
CA ILE A 14 -2.52 2.82 -9.52
C ILE A 14 -1.99 4.05 -10.26
N TRP A 15 -1.21 4.83 -9.54
CA TRP A 15 -0.75 6.12 -10.02
C TRP A 15 0.77 6.14 -10.17
N PHE A 16 1.22 6.16 -11.42
CA PHE A 16 2.64 6.21 -11.74
C PHE A 16 3.19 7.62 -11.53
N PRO A 17 4.41 7.77 -10.98
CA PRO A 17 5.03 9.07 -10.83
C PRO A 17 5.22 9.74 -12.19
N PHE A 18 5.16 11.06 -12.23
CA PHE A 18 5.28 11.88 -13.44
C PHE A 18 4.16 11.69 -14.48
N THR A 19 3.03 11.06 -14.09
CA THR A 19 1.81 10.99 -14.89
C THR A 19 0.71 11.86 -14.29
N SER A 20 -0.22 12.33 -15.13
CA SER A 20 -1.31 13.20 -14.68
C SER A 20 -2.45 12.42 -14.01
N ASN A 21 -2.71 11.19 -14.45
CA ASN A 21 -3.86 10.41 -14.02
C ASN A 21 -3.45 9.00 -13.61
N PRO A 22 -4.07 8.41 -12.57
CA PRO A 22 -3.97 6.99 -12.30
C PRO A 22 -4.77 6.19 -13.32
N TRP A 23 -4.46 4.92 -13.53
CA TRP A 23 -5.45 3.98 -14.01
C TRP A 23 -6.13 3.27 -12.85
N LEU A 24 -7.37 2.84 -13.06
CA LEU A 24 -8.22 2.29 -12.01
C LEU A 24 -8.50 0.81 -12.28
N LYS A 25 -8.38 -0.01 -11.24
CA LYS A 25 -9.00 -1.33 -11.19
C LYS A 25 -10.31 -1.20 -10.43
N VAL A 26 -11.40 -1.54 -11.09
CA VAL A 26 -12.74 -1.49 -10.50
C VAL A 26 -13.34 -2.89 -10.56
N TRP A 27 -13.77 -3.41 -9.41
CA TRP A 27 -14.38 -4.73 -9.32
C TRP A 27 -15.81 -4.63 -8.84
N SER A 28 -16.68 -5.36 -9.51
CA SER A 28 -18.07 -5.54 -9.11
C SER A 28 -18.47 -7.01 -9.14
N LEU A 29 -19.47 -7.38 -8.38
CA LEU A 29 -20.05 -8.72 -8.46
C LEU A 29 -21.02 -8.78 -9.64
N SER A 30 -20.85 -9.79 -10.50
CA SER A 30 -21.76 -10.07 -11.60
C SER A 30 -22.04 -11.57 -11.66
N PRO A 31 -23.29 -12.01 -11.42
CA PRO A 31 -23.64 -13.45 -11.40
C PRO A 31 -23.53 -14.10 -12.78
N SER A 32 -23.54 -13.32 -13.84
CA SER A 32 -23.39 -13.78 -15.23
C SER A 32 -22.37 -12.92 -15.96
N LYS A 33 -21.73 -13.50 -16.99
CA LYS A 33 -20.74 -12.79 -17.81
C LYS A 33 -21.41 -11.65 -18.56
N PRO A 34 -20.96 -10.39 -18.40
CA PRO A 34 -21.38 -9.28 -19.23
C PRO A 34 -21.04 -9.53 -20.70
N LEU A 35 -21.83 -8.97 -21.61
CA LEU A 35 -21.76 -9.30 -23.05
C LEU A 35 -20.35 -9.05 -23.65
N LEU A 36 -19.73 -7.93 -23.28
CA LEU A 36 -18.45 -7.51 -23.85
C LEU A 36 -17.24 -7.93 -23.03
N SER A 37 -17.42 -8.46 -21.80
CA SER A 37 -16.30 -8.86 -20.97
C SER A 37 -15.60 -10.08 -21.49
N LEU A 38 -14.27 -10.09 -21.44
CA LEU A 38 -13.47 -11.27 -21.74
C LEU A 38 -13.52 -12.26 -20.56
N GLN A 39 -13.85 -13.52 -20.84
CA GLN A 39 -13.86 -14.56 -19.81
C GLN A 39 -12.45 -15.02 -19.46
N VAL A 40 -12.14 -15.04 -18.15
CA VAL A 40 -10.87 -15.51 -17.59
C VAL A 40 -11.11 -16.77 -16.78
N THR A 41 -10.43 -17.87 -17.14
CA THR A 41 -10.59 -19.21 -16.56
C THR A 41 -9.41 -19.66 -15.71
N SER A 42 -8.30 -18.92 -15.71
CA SER A 42 -7.10 -19.15 -14.90
C SER A 42 -6.63 -17.86 -14.23
N PRO A 43 -5.72 -17.92 -13.24
CA PRO A 43 -5.18 -16.72 -12.62
C PRO A 43 -4.64 -15.73 -13.65
N TYR A 44 -5.18 -14.53 -13.64
CA TYR A 44 -4.88 -13.47 -14.58
C TYR A 44 -4.14 -12.33 -13.89
N ASN A 45 -3.07 -11.87 -14.52
CA ASN A 45 -2.45 -10.59 -14.23
C ASN A 45 -2.67 -9.66 -15.43
N TYR A 46 -2.59 -8.33 -15.23
CA TYR A 46 -2.77 -7.41 -16.35
C TYR A 46 -1.65 -7.57 -17.39
N SER A 47 -1.99 -7.32 -18.65
CA SER A 47 -1.10 -7.54 -19.79
C SER A 47 0.20 -6.76 -19.66
N PHE A 48 1.31 -7.42 -19.99
CA PHE A 48 2.68 -6.87 -19.97
C PHE A 48 3.23 -6.49 -18.58
N SER A 49 2.50 -6.73 -17.49
CA SER A 49 2.97 -6.47 -16.14
C SER A 49 4.26 -7.20 -15.75
N ASP A 50 4.51 -8.35 -16.38
CA ASP A 50 5.67 -9.21 -16.10
C ASP A 50 6.72 -9.15 -17.22
N THR A 51 6.50 -8.32 -18.25
CA THR A 51 7.40 -8.19 -19.39
C THR A 51 8.16 -6.89 -19.26
N ILE A 52 9.46 -6.98 -19.01
CA ILE A 52 10.35 -5.81 -18.99
C ILE A 52 10.91 -5.64 -20.39
N SER A 53 10.53 -4.57 -21.07
CA SER A 53 11.07 -4.22 -22.38
C SER A 53 12.55 -3.84 -22.30
N GLN A 54 13.26 -3.85 -23.43
CA GLN A 54 14.64 -3.37 -23.49
C GLN A 54 14.74 -1.90 -23.04
N GLN A 55 13.77 -1.08 -23.41
CA GLN A 55 13.73 0.33 -23.03
C GLN A 55 13.56 0.50 -21.52
N GLU A 56 12.65 -0.26 -20.87
CA GLU A 56 12.51 -0.23 -19.42
C GLU A 56 13.80 -0.68 -18.73
N SER A 57 14.45 -1.76 -19.21
CA SER A 57 15.72 -2.24 -18.68
C SER A 57 16.82 -1.18 -18.76
N GLN A 58 16.88 -0.42 -19.85
CA GLN A 58 17.83 0.69 -20.02
C GLN A 58 17.55 1.81 -19.02
N LEU A 59 16.28 2.22 -18.85
CA LEU A 59 15.91 3.26 -17.88
C LEU A 59 16.20 2.82 -16.44
N ILE A 60 15.91 1.57 -16.09
CA ILE A 60 16.27 0.99 -14.78
C ILE A 60 17.78 1.08 -14.55
N SER A 61 18.57 0.70 -15.55
CA SER A 61 20.03 0.76 -15.46
C SER A 61 20.51 2.21 -15.26
N GLN A 62 19.96 3.17 -15.97
CA GLN A 62 20.29 4.59 -15.81
C GLN A 62 19.95 5.09 -14.40
N ILE A 63 18.75 4.82 -13.90
CA ILE A 63 18.31 5.19 -12.55
C ILE A 63 19.31 4.70 -11.49
N LEU A 64 19.75 3.44 -11.60
CA LEU A 64 20.61 2.79 -10.62
C LEU A 64 22.12 3.14 -10.79
N SER A 65 22.55 3.54 -11.98
CA SER A 65 23.97 3.77 -12.29
C SER A 65 24.41 5.25 -12.29
N GLY A 66 23.52 6.17 -11.89
CA GLY A 66 23.89 7.56 -11.66
C GLY A 66 23.11 8.62 -12.45
N ASP A 67 22.11 8.23 -13.24
CA ASP A 67 21.14 9.16 -13.83
C ASP A 67 19.71 8.89 -13.30
N PRO A 68 19.40 9.27 -12.06
CA PRO A 68 18.09 9.06 -11.49
C PRO A 68 16.98 9.86 -12.21
N SER A 69 17.33 10.87 -13.04
CA SER A 69 16.36 11.66 -13.81
C SER A 69 15.62 10.81 -14.85
N ALA A 70 16.15 9.66 -15.24
CA ALA A 70 15.49 8.68 -16.09
C ALA A 70 14.15 8.17 -15.51
N ALA A 71 13.94 8.33 -14.20
CA ALA A 71 12.65 8.06 -13.54
C ALA A 71 11.49 8.88 -14.16
N THR A 72 11.76 10.08 -14.67
CA THR A 72 10.75 10.93 -15.33
C THR A 72 10.21 10.33 -16.63
N SER A 73 10.95 9.45 -17.25
CA SER A 73 10.55 8.71 -18.45
C SER A 73 10.03 7.29 -18.09
N PHE A 74 10.58 6.69 -17.03
CA PHE A 74 10.26 5.32 -16.67
C PHE A 74 8.80 5.16 -16.16
N GLY A 75 8.32 6.05 -15.28
CA GLY A 75 6.95 6.01 -14.79
C GLY A 75 5.89 6.15 -15.89
N PRO A 76 5.97 7.18 -16.76
CA PRO A 76 5.09 7.30 -17.93
C PRO A 76 5.15 6.09 -18.87
N LEU A 77 6.35 5.57 -19.16
CA LEU A 77 6.51 4.38 -20.02
C LEU A 77 5.79 3.15 -19.45
N GLN A 78 5.93 2.89 -18.15
CA GLN A 78 5.21 1.79 -17.48
C GLN A 78 3.69 1.98 -17.59
N TYR A 79 3.20 3.19 -17.36
CA TYR A 79 1.79 3.51 -17.53
C TYR A 79 1.30 3.22 -18.93
N ASP A 80 2.03 3.68 -19.95
CA ASP A 80 1.65 3.55 -21.36
C ASP A 80 1.68 2.08 -21.82
N ILE A 81 2.68 1.30 -21.40
CA ILE A 81 2.79 -0.13 -21.71
C ILE A 81 1.58 -0.89 -21.17
N VAL A 82 1.19 -0.65 -19.92
CA VAL A 82 0.03 -1.32 -19.32
C VAL A 82 -1.27 -0.86 -20.00
N ALA A 83 -1.45 0.44 -20.23
CA ALA A 83 -2.63 0.98 -20.90
C ALA A 83 -2.79 0.42 -22.32
N ALA A 84 -1.70 0.39 -23.11
CA ALA A 84 -1.68 -0.21 -24.43
C ALA A 84 -1.98 -1.72 -24.38
N GLY A 85 -1.42 -2.41 -23.39
CA GLY A 85 -1.65 -3.85 -23.19
C GLY A 85 -3.13 -4.17 -22.95
N LEU A 86 -3.78 -3.42 -22.06
CA LEU A 86 -5.21 -3.61 -21.78
C LEU A 86 -6.09 -3.43 -23.03
N VAL A 87 -5.76 -2.46 -23.87
CA VAL A 87 -6.50 -2.20 -25.12
C VAL A 87 -6.21 -3.26 -26.19
N THR A 88 -4.93 -3.55 -26.46
CA THR A 88 -4.53 -4.44 -27.55
C THR A 88 -4.92 -5.90 -27.31
N THR A 89 -5.01 -6.31 -26.06
CA THR A 89 -5.43 -7.67 -25.68
C THR A 89 -6.92 -7.77 -25.31
N PHE A 90 -7.66 -6.67 -25.37
CA PHE A 90 -9.07 -6.58 -24.96
C PHE A 90 -9.33 -7.02 -23.53
N THR A 91 -8.39 -6.74 -22.61
CA THR A 91 -8.46 -7.15 -21.20
C THR A 91 -8.77 -6.01 -20.25
N TYR A 92 -9.25 -4.88 -20.77
CA TYR A 92 -9.74 -3.75 -19.98
C TYR A 92 -11.08 -4.03 -19.27
N ASP A 93 -11.82 -5.05 -19.70
CA ASP A 93 -13.03 -5.55 -19.04
C ASP A 93 -13.02 -7.08 -19.04
N ILE A 94 -12.81 -7.68 -17.87
CA ILE A 94 -12.69 -9.12 -17.71
C ILE A 94 -13.68 -9.66 -16.69
N TRP A 95 -14.16 -10.88 -16.91
CA TRP A 95 -15.09 -11.57 -16.03
C TRP A 95 -14.60 -12.99 -15.71
N GLY A 96 -14.79 -13.42 -14.46
CA GLY A 96 -14.40 -14.77 -14.01
C GLY A 96 -14.53 -14.95 -12.51
N TRP A 97 -14.08 -16.07 -12.02
CA TRP A 97 -14.04 -16.33 -10.58
C TRP A 97 -13.08 -15.38 -9.87
N SER A 98 -13.43 -14.91 -8.68
CA SER A 98 -12.60 -14.00 -7.88
C SER A 98 -11.16 -14.48 -7.71
N LYS A 99 -10.96 -15.78 -7.51
CA LYS A 99 -9.62 -16.40 -7.42
C LYS A 99 -8.74 -16.20 -8.65
N ASN A 100 -9.32 -15.91 -9.80
CA ASN A 100 -8.60 -15.66 -11.06
C ASN A 100 -8.40 -14.16 -11.33
N LEU A 101 -9.22 -13.30 -10.72
CA LEU A 101 -9.25 -11.86 -10.97
C LEU A 101 -8.64 -11.02 -9.86
N LEU A 102 -8.56 -11.56 -8.65
CA LEU A 102 -7.86 -10.91 -7.55
C LEU A 102 -6.38 -11.18 -7.71
N LEU A 103 -5.60 -10.19 -7.35
CA LEU A 103 -4.16 -10.08 -7.58
C LEU A 103 -3.42 -11.41 -7.68
N TYR A 104 -2.74 -11.60 -8.80
CA TYR A 104 -1.77 -12.66 -9.00
C TYR A 104 -0.42 -12.05 -9.37
N VAL A 105 0.60 -12.28 -8.55
CA VAL A 105 1.97 -11.81 -8.77
C VAL A 105 2.83 -13.01 -9.17
N LYS A 106 3.47 -12.93 -10.34
CA LYS A 106 4.38 -13.98 -10.82
C LYS A 106 5.79 -13.81 -10.25
N PRO A 107 6.59 -14.88 -10.19
CA PRO A 107 8.01 -14.80 -9.80
C PRO A 107 8.85 -13.86 -10.69
N THR A 108 8.38 -13.63 -11.92
CA THR A 108 9.02 -12.77 -12.93
C THR A 108 8.64 -11.31 -12.84
N THR A 109 7.66 -10.96 -12.00
CA THR A 109 7.25 -9.56 -11.80
C THR A 109 8.42 -8.73 -11.29
N LEU A 110 8.57 -7.50 -11.81
CA LEU A 110 9.59 -6.55 -11.39
C LEU A 110 9.58 -6.38 -9.87
N ARG A 111 10.73 -6.61 -9.25
CA ARG A 111 10.88 -6.44 -7.80
C ARG A 111 10.99 -4.96 -7.46
N VAL A 112 10.18 -4.56 -6.51
CA VAL A 112 10.15 -3.19 -5.97
C VAL A 112 10.29 -3.21 -4.46
N THR A 113 10.78 -2.12 -3.88
CA THR A 113 10.54 -1.81 -2.48
C THR A 113 9.19 -1.11 -2.38
N ALA A 114 8.47 -1.38 -1.30
CA ALA A 114 7.20 -0.72 -1.02
C ALA A 114 7.16 -0.32 0.46
N ASN A 115 6.68 0.88 0.75
CA ASN A 115 6.17 1.17 2.08
C ASN A 115 4.64 1.16 2.03
N GLY A 116 4.01 0.71 3.11
CA GLY A 116 2.56 0.56 3.17
C GLY A 116 1.98 1.09 4.46
N TYR A 117 0.91 1.86 4.35
CA TYR A 117 0.21 2.45 5.49
C TYR A 117 -1.30 2.37 5.30
N ALA A 118 -2.00 2.02 6.38
CA ALA A 118 -3.44 2.09 6.47
C ALA A 118 -3.85 3.37 7.23
N VAL A 119 -4.60 4.23 6.58
CA VAL A 119 -5.20 5.42 7.21
C VAL A 119 -6.64 5.08 7.59
N LEU A 120 -6.86 4.82 8.88
CA LEU A 120 -8.18 4.52 9.43
C LEU A 120 -8.99 5.81 9.52
N THR A 121 -10.23 5.78 9.04
CA THR A 121 -11.12 6.95 9.03
C THR A 121 -12.58 6.55 8.78
N SER A 122 -13.48 7.53 8.73
CA SER A 122 -14.85 7.32 8.26
C SER A 122 -14.94 7.34 6.73
N ARG A 123 -15.92 6.61 6.16
CA ARG A 123 -16.19 6.57 4.72
C ARG A 123 -16.34 7.98 4.11
N SER A 124 -16.91 8.93 4.85
CA SER A 124 -17.07 10.31 4.39
C SER A 124 -15.75 11.06 4.19
N ASN A 125 -14.67 10.64 4.83
CA ASN A 125 -13.36 11.26 4.74
C ASN A 125 -12.45 10.66 3.66
N ILE A 126 -12.85 9.57 2.98
CA ILE A 126 -12.01 8.90 1.98
C ILE A 126 -11.40 9.90 0.98
N GLN A 127 -12.25 10.74 0.38
CA GLN A 127 -11.77 11.67 -0.64
C GLN A 127 -10.83 12.74 -0.08
N ARG A 128 -11.07 13.20 1.15
CA ARG A 128 -10.18 14.11 1.86
C ARG A 128 -8.80 13.48 2.07
N VAL A 129 -8.76 12.27 2.62
CA VAL A 129 -7.51 11.54 2.87
C VAL A 129 -6.72 11.33 1.58
N VAL A 130 -7.40 10.91 0.50
CA VAL A 130 -6.74 10.73 -0.81
C VAL A 130 -6.21 12.05 -1.36
N ASN A 131 -6.98 13.13 -1.31
CA ASN A 131 -6.56 14.43 -1.83
C ASN A 131 -5.37 15.01 -1.06
N GLU A 132 -5.37 14.92 0.26
CA GLU A 132 -4.25 15.35 1.09
C GLU A 132 -2.96 14.59 0.74
N PHE A 133 -3.06 13.24 0.59
CA PHE A 133 -1.93 12.42 0.19
C PHE A 133 -1.39 12.82 -1.19
N VAL A 134 -2.25 12.88 -2.20
CA VAL A 134 -1.87 13.20 -3.58
C VAL A 134 -1.18 14.57 -3.65
N THR A 135 -1.76 15.57 -3.00
CA THR A 135 -1.19 16.92 -2.95
C THR A 135 0.19 16.91 -2.30
N ARG A 136 0.34 16.21 -1.19
CA ARG A 136 1.63 16.11 -0.48
C ARG A 136 2.67 15.37 -1.28
N TYR A 137 2.30 14.22 -1.86
CA TYR A 137 3.20 13.39 -2.66
C TYR A 137 3.74 14.18 -3.86
N GLN A 138 2.87 14.86 -4.62
CA GLN A 138 3.27 15.70 -5.76
C GLN A 138 4.21 16.83 -5.32
N ALA A 139 3.88 17.53 -4.25
CA ALA A 139 4.72 18.60 -3.73
C ALA A 139 6.10 18.10 -3.30
N ARG A 140 6.18 16.91 -2.70
CA ARG A 140 7.48 16.31 -2.32
C ARG A 140 8.28 15.86 -3.52
N ILE A 141 7.68 15.21 -4.51
CA ILE A 141 8.36 14.87 -5.78
C ILE A 141 8.94 16.14 -6.41
N ALA A 142 8.15 17.21 -6.53
CA ALA A 142 8.61 18.48 -7.12
C ALA A 142 9.78 19.10 -6.32
N ALA A 143 9.71 19.06 -4.98
CA ALA A 143 10.80 19.56 -4.14
C ALA A 143 12.11 18.77 -4.31
N TYR A 144 12.04 17.45 -4.46
CA TYR A 144 13.21 16.63 -4.75
C TYR A 144 13.77 16.91 -6.16
N GLN A 145 12.90 17.00 -7.16
CA GLN A 145 13.31 17.36 -8.53
C GLN A 145 14.02 18.71 -8.61
N ALA A 146 13.57 19.70 -7.84
CA ALA A 146 14.17 21.05 -7.82
C ALA A 146 15.65 21.05 -7.40
N VAL A 147 16.09 19.99 -6.72
CA VAL A 147 17.50 19.81 -6.32
C VAL A 147 18.18 18.62 -7.01
N GLY A 148 17.62 18.18 -8.16
CA GLY A 148 18.18 17.13 -8.99
C GLY A 148 18.00 15.70 -8.46
N ASN A 149 17.09 15.47 -7.50
CA ASN A 149 16.79 14.15 -6.94
C ASN A 149 15.49 13.59 -7.50
N TYR A 150 15.46 12.28 -7.77
CA TYR A 150 14.32 11.56 -8.36
C TYR A 150 14.06 10.25 -7.59
N PRO A 151 13.53 10.33 -6.37
CA PRO A 151 13.48 9.19 -5.44
C PRO A 151 12.46 8.11 -5.79
N MET A 152 11.45 8.43 -6.62
CA MET A 152 10.33 7.54 -6.92
C MET A 152 10.21 7.27 -8.40
N ASN A 153 10.00 5.98 -8.75
CA ASN A 153 9.85 5.51 -10.12
C ASN A 153 8.82 4.38 -10.26
N GLY A 154 8.40 3.74 -9.18
CA GLY A 154 7.27 2.83 -9.13
C GLY A 154 5.96 3.55 -8.82
N PRO A 155 4.81 2.90 -9.02
CA PRO A 155 3.50 3.51 -8.76
C PRO A 155 3.22 3.70 -7.28
N VAL A 156 2.24 4.56 -7.00
CA VAL A 156 1.50 4.56 -5.74
C VAL A 156 0.20 3.78 -5.95
N GLU A 157 -0.04 2.79 -5.12
CA GLU A 157 -1.30 2.04 -5.09
C GLU A 157 -2.18 2.58 -3.97
N ILE A 158 -3.40 3.01 -4.30
CA ILE A 158 -4.35 3.58 -3.35
C ILE A 158 -5.60 2.70 -3.34
N ARG A 159 -5.87 2.08 -2.19
CA ARG A 159 -7.00 1.17 -1.99
C ARG A 159 -7.85 1.59 -0.80
N VAL A 160 -9.13 1.26 -0.83
CA VAL A 160 -10.02 1.40 0.33
C VAL A 160 -10.56 0.03 0.70
N SER A 161 -10.48 -0.30 1.99
CA SER A 161 -11.05 -1.53 2.54
C SER A 161 -11.89 -1.23 3.78
N GLY A 162 -12.84 -2.11 4.09
CA GLY A 162 -13.48 -2.14 5.41
C GLY A 162 -12.45 -2.47 6.49
N LEU A 163 -12.78 -2.16 7.75
CA LEU A 163 -12.01 -2.62 8.90
C LEU A 163 -12.39 -4.08 9.23
N ASP A 164 -11.50 -4.77 9.96
CA ASP A 164 -11.67 -6.16 10.40
C ASP A 164 -12.76 -6.27 11.48
N GLN A 165 -14.02 -6.15 11.09
CA GLN A 165 -15.14 -6.33 12.01
C GLN A 165 -15.32 -7.83 12.30
N PRO A 166 -15.35 -8.25 13.58
CA PRO A 166 -15.54 -9.67 13.94
C PRO A 166 -16.78 -10.29 13.31
N ALA A 167 -17.86 -9.52 13.17
CA ALA A 167 -19.10 -9.97 12.54
C ALA A 167 -18.94 -10.36 11.05
N ASP A 168 -17.96 -9.82 10.35
CA ASP A 168 -17.75 -10.06 8.92
C ASP A 168 -16.95 -11.35 8.65
N ILE A 169 -16.34 -11.94 9.70
CA ILE A 169 -15.45 -13.11 9.56
C ILE A 169 -16.23 -14.43 9.54
N GLY A 170 -17.51 -14.41 9.91
CA GLY A 170 -18.36 -15.61 9.94
C GLY A 170 -18.02 -16.63 11.05
N LEU A 171 -17.10 -16.31 11.95
CA LEU A 171 -16.71 -17.12 13.10
C LEU A 171 -17.24 -16.45 14.37
N GLY A 172 -18.29 -16.98 14.96
CA GLY A 172 -19.06 -16.34 16.04
C GLY A 172 -18.31 -15.97 17.32
N SER A 173 -17.06 -16.41 17.50
CA SER A 173 -16.19 -16.07 18.63
C SER A 173 -14.86 -15.41 18.21
N ALA A 174 -14.68 -15.09 16.95
CA ALA A 174 -13.44 -14.48 16.48
C ALA A 174 -13.35 -13.02 16.93
N GLY A 175 -12.21 -12.63 17.47
CA GLY A 175 -11.83 -11.24 17.70
C GLY A 175 -11.11 -10.64 16.49
N ALA A 176 -11.08 -9.32 16.38
CA ALA A 176 -10.22 -8.64 15.42
C ALA A 176 -8.74 -8.86 15.80
N GLY A 177 -7.90 -9.17 14.81
CA GLY A 177 -6.47 -9.40 15.05
C GLY A 177 -5.79 -8.21 15.74
N GLN A 178 -5.13 -8.45 16.87
CA GLN A 178 -4.54 -7.38 17.69
C GLN A 178 -3.44 -6.60 16.97
N LEU A 179 -2.73 -7.26 16.06
CA LEU A 179 -1.66 -6.65 15.24
C LEU A 179 -2.11 -6.35 13.80
N SER A 180 -3.42 -6.40 13.51
CA SER A 180 -3.94 -6.02 12.20
C SER A 180 -3.94 -4.51 12.02
N ALA A 181 -3.40 -4.03 10.88
CA ALA A 181 -3.50 -2.62 10.52
C ALA A 181 -4.96 -2.17 10.27
N LEU A 182 -5.87 -3.13 9.99
CA LEU A 182 -7.31 -2.88 9.79
C LEU A 182 -8.14 -3.05 11.05
N ARG A 183 -7.52 -3.27 12.21
CA ARG A 183 -8.27 -3.46 13.46
C ARG A 183 -9.12 -2.22 13.77
N PRO A 184 -10.44 -2.40 14.06
CA PRO A 184 -11.33 -1.30 14.43
C PRO A 184 -10.83 -0.51 15.66
N ARG A 185 -11.26 0.73 15.76
CA ARG A 185 -11.04 1.63 16.89
C ARG A 185 -12.36 1.75 17.68
N PRO A 186 -12.51 1.04 18.82
CA PRO A 186 -13.75 1.09 19.61
C PRO A 186 -14.12 2.50 20.09
N ASP A 187 -13.13 3.36 20.35
CA ASP A 187 -13.33 4.75 20.74
C ASP A 187 -13.66 5.68 19.57
N GLN A 188 -13.64 5.17 18.33
CA GLN A 188 -13.94 5.90 17.10
C GLN A 188 -14.96 5.11 16.26
N ALA A 189 -16.15 4.89 16.79
CA ALA A 189 -17.18 4.06 16.16
C ALA A 189 -17.59 4.50 14.75
N ALA A 190 -17.37 5.76 14.38
CA ALA A 190 -17.62 6.29 13.05
C ALA A 190 -16.53 5.89 12.02
N TRP A 191 -15.38 5.38 12.47
CA TRP A 191 -14.34 4.94 11.57
C TRP A 191 -14.62 3.49 11.13
N ASN A 192 -14.91 3.34 9.86
CA ASN A 192 -15.35 2.06 9.30
C ASN A 192 -14.57 1.62 8.06
N VAL A 193 -13.56 2.40 7.65
CA VAL A 193 -12.71 2.12 6.50
C VAL A 193 -11.25 2.43 6.79
N ALA A 194 -10.36 1.81 6.03
CA ALA A 194 -8.97 2.21 5.90
C ALA A 194 -8.68 2.59 4.45
N VAL A 195 -7.97 3.69 4.24
CA VAL A 195 -7.37 4.06 2.97
C VAL A 195 -5.92 3.60 3.00
N TRP A 196 -5.57 2.66 2.12
CA TRP A 196 -4.22 2.15 1.98
C TRP A 196 -3.43 3.00 1.00
N PHE A 197 -2.17 3.26 1.36
CA PHE A 197 -1.17 3.85 0.48
C PHE A 197 0.04 2.95 0.44
N ASP A 198 0.31 2.38 -0.72
CA ASP A 198 1.53 1.63 -1.01
C ASP A 198 2.37 2.44 -1.99
N ILE A 199 3.52 2.92 -1.53
CA ILE A 199 4.43 3.73 -2.33
C ILE A 199 5.58 2.82 -2.78
N LEU A 200 5.73 2.66 -4.09
CA LEU A 200 6.68 1.72 -4.66
C LEU A 200 7.84 2.42 -5.38
N THR A 201 9.02 1.80 -5.32
CA THR A 201 10.18 2.23 -6.11
C THR A 201 11.13 1.04 -6.35
N ILE A 202 12.01 1.14 -7.35
CA ILE A 202 13.03 0.14 -7.60
C ILE A 202 14.05 0.15 -6.44
N PRO A 203 14.42 -1.02 -5.89
CA PRO A 203 15.45 -1.10 -4.84
C PRO A 203 16.75 -0.44 -5.28
N GLY A 204 17.36 0.34 -4.41
CA GLY A 204 18.61 1.05 -4.70
C GLY A 204 18.44 2.41 -5.40
N THR A 205 17.21 2.86 -5.66
CA THR A 205 16.96 4.21 -6.17
C THR A 205 17.55 5.25 -5.23
N PRO A 206 18.40 6.17 -5.71
CA PRO A 206 18.99 7.21 -4.88
C PRO A 206 17.94 8.06 -4.17
N THR A 207 18.21 8.41 -2.92
CA THR A 207 17.35 9.24 -2.04
C THR A 207 15.94 8.66 -1.73
N ALA A 208 15.63 7.44 -2.17
CA ALA A 208 14.33 6.82 -1.93
C ALA A 208 14.01 6.69 -0.42
N ASN A 209 14.96 6.21 0.39
CA ASN A 209 14.74 6.05 1.83
C ASN A 209 14.43 7.39 2.52
N GLN A 210 15.10 8.46 2.12
CA GLN A 210 14.83 9.80 2.64
C GLN A 210 13.42 10.28 2.25
N PHE A 211 13.00 10.03 1.01
CA PHE A 211 11.65 10.37 0.56
C PHE A 211 10.59 9.58 1.34
N TYR A 212 10.79 8.28 1.52
CA TYR A 212 9.91 7.44 2.34
C TYR A 212 9.79 7.96 3.77
N ARG A 213 10.92 8.29 4.40
CA ARG A 213 10.94 8.91 5.72
C ARG A 213 10.13 10.20 5.79
N ASP A 214 10.30 11.09 4.81
CA ASP A 214 9.60 12.37 4.76
C ASP A 214 8.08 12.18 4.60
N MET A 215 7.68 11.21 3.79
CA MET A 215 6.26 10.85 3.62
C MET A 215 5.70 10.20 4.89
N GLU A 216 6.42 9.27 5.50
CA GLU A 216 6.02 8.60 6.73
C GLU A 216 5.79 9.60 7.86
N GLN A 217 6.75 10.48 8.13
CA GLN A 217 6.63 11.50 9.17
C GLN A 217 5.45 12.44 8.91
N TRP A 218 5.24 12.83 7.65
CA TRP A 218 4.10 13.65 7.30
C TRP A 218 2.78 12.89 7.50
N MET A 219 2.68 11.63 7.08
CA MET A 219 1.47 10.85 7.25
C MET A 219 1.07 10.73 8.73
N PHE A 220 2.01 10.38 9.61
CA PHE A 220 1.74 10.26 11.04
C PHE A 220 1.36 11.61 11.69
N SER A 221 1.91 12.72 11.21
CA SER A 221 1.54 14.05 11.73
C SER A 221 0.21 14.56 11.17
N ASN A 222 -0.08 14.32 9.89
CA ASN A 222 -1.26 14.85 9.21
C ASN A 222 -2.51 14.04 9.50
N TYR A 223 -2.43 12.71 9.40
CA TYR A 223 -3.56 11.81 9.68
C TYR A 223 -3.64 11.49 11.16
N SER A 224 -4.15 12.45 11.91
CA SER A 224 -4.20 12.41 13.38
C SER A 224 -5.48 13.05 13.92
N GLY A 225 -5.66 12.99 15.24
CA GLY A 225 -6.79 13.60 15.90
C GLY A 225 -8.12 12.86 15.71
N SER A 226 -9.20 13.61 15.51
CA SER A 226 -10.56 13.05 15.52
C SER A 226 -11.02 12.48 14.17
N TYR A 227 -10.27 12.71 13.08
CA TYR A 227 -10.75 12.29 11.76
C TYR A 227 -9.99 11.12 11.14
N ALA A 228 -8.76 10.83 11.55
CA ALA A 228 -7.97 9.74 11.02
C ALA A 228 -6.83 9.33 11.95
N MET A 229 -6.27 8.14 11.73
CA MET A 229 -4.98 7.72 12.27
C MET A 229 -4.27 6.79 11.29
N VAL A 230 -2.95 6.66 11.43
CA VAL A 230 -2.10 5.81 10.59
C VAL A 230 -1.67 4.56 11.35
N ARG A 231 -1.70 3.42 10.67
CA ARG A 231 -1.01 2.19 11.05
C ARG A 231 -0.12 1.71 9.92
N PRO A 232 1.12 1.30 10.19
CA PRO A 232 1.98 0.72 9.17
C PRO A 232 1.54 -0.70 8.81
N GLU A 233 1.79 -1.09 7.57
CA GLU A 233 1.60 -2.44 7.09
C GLU A 233 2.85 -3.29 7.42
N TRP A 234 2.66 -4.39 8.13
CA TRP A 234 3.74 -5.25 8.62
C TRP A 234 4.58 -5.93 7.53
N SER A 235 3.97 -6.23 6.40
CA SER A 235 4.60 -6.93 5.29
C SER A 235 5.38 -6.01 4.35
N LYS A 236 5.35 -4.68 4.59
CA LYS A 236 5.97 -3.67 3.74
C LYS A 236 6.98 -2.82 4.50
N GLY A 237 7.65 -1.90 3.80
CA GLY A 237 8.59 -1.00 4.44
C GLY A 237 7.90 0.06 5.31
N TRP A 238 8.54 0.43 6.41
CA TRP A 238 8.16 1.48 7.36
C TRP A 238 9.33 1.73 8.32
N GLY A 239 9.24 2.72 9.20
CA GLY A 239 10.31 3.05 10.13
C GLY A 239 11.59 3.51 9.41
N TYR A 240 11.44 4.34 8.35
CA TYR A 240 12.53 4.74 7.49
C TYR A 240 13.47 5.74 8.13
N THR A 241 14.77 5.53 7.89
CA THR A 241 15.82 6.53 8.03
C THR A 241 16.32 6.96 6.66
N ASN A 242 17.34 7.85 6.61
CA ASN A 242 17.96 8.24 5.33
C ASN A 242 18.67 7.06 4.63
N SER A 243 19.02 6.01 5.37
CA SER A 243 19.84 4.90 4.89
C SER A 243 19.13 3.56 4.84
N ALA A 244 18.08 3.35 5.65
CA ALA A 244 17.44 2.03 5.75
C ALA A 244 15.99 2.11 6.21
N ALA A 245 15.18 1.12 5.81
CA ALA A 245 13.89 0.82 6.39
C ALA A 245 14.05 0.02 7.69
N TRP A 246 13.03 0.04 8.55
CA TRP A 246 12.94 -0.64 9.85
C TRP A 246 14.12 -0.33 10.80
N ALA A 247 14.69 0.86 10.68
CA ALA A 247 15.85 1.26 11.45
C ALA A 247 15.63 2.50 12.33
N ASP A 248 14.49 3.18 12.20
CA ASP A 248 14.16 4.33 13.05
C ASP A 248 13.78 3.86 14.46
N PRO A 249 14.61 4.14 15.51
CA PRO A 249 14.35 3.64 16.86
C PRO A 249 13.09 4.24 17.49
N VAL A 250 12.70 5.46 17.13
CA VAL A 250 11.47 6.09 17.63
C VAL A 250 10.25 5.44 16.97
N ALA A 251 10.30 5.19 15.67
CA ALA A 251 9.23 4.46 14.98
C ALA A 251 9.04 3.07 15.61
N LEU A 252 10.12 2.30 15.78
CA LEU A 252 10.08 0.94 16.31
C LEU A 252 9.60 0.87 17.76
N ALA A 253 10.17 1.68 18.66
CA ALA A 253 9.88 1.57 20.09
C ALA A 253 8.64 2.36 20.54
N THR A 254 8.17 3.32 19.77
CA THR A 254 7.14 4.27 20.22
C THR A 254 6.01 4.44 19.23
N THR A 255 6.30 4.88 18.00
CA THR A 255 5.25 5.26 17.03
C THR A 255 4.39 4.06 16.63
N ILE A 256 5.03 2.95 16.28
CA ILE A 256 4.33 1.72 15.86
C ILE A 256 3.54 1.11 17.02
N PRO A 257 4.17 0.78 18.17
CA PRO A 257 3.42 0.26 19.32
C PRO A 257 2.23 1.13 19.70
N ASN A 258 2.40 2.44 19.76
CA ASN A 258 1.32 3.37 20.11
C ASN A 258 0.19 3.38 19.07
N ALA A 259 0.48 3.23 17.77
CA ALA A 259 -0.55 3.14 16.75
C ALA A 259 -1.46 1.91 16.93
N TYR A 260 -0.96 0.85 17.56
CA TYR A 260 -1.72 -0.38 17.85
C TYR A 260 -2.31 -0.42 19.27
N ARG A 261 -1.80 0.39 20.20
CA ARG A 261 -2.38 0.56 21.55
C ARG A 261 -3.54 1.55 21.55
N THR A 262 -3.42 2.61 20.77
CA THR A 262 -4.35 3.76 20.81
C THR A 262 -5.78 3.34 20.50
N GLY A 263 -6.70 3.66 21.44
CA GLY A 263 -8.13 3.35 21.32
C GLY A 263 -8.49 1.89 21.49
N GLN A 264 -7.58 1.05 22.01
CA GLN A 264 -7.82 -0.34 22.34
C GLN A 264 -7.94 -0.51 23.86
N ALA A 265 -8.63 -1.57 24.30
CA ALA A 265 -8.68 -1.93 25.71
C ALA A 265 -7.30 -2.43 26.21
N ALA A 266 -6.99 -2.18 27.48
CA ALA A 266 -5.71 -2.59 28.08
C ALA A 266 -5.45 -4.10 28.02
N GLY A 267 -6.50 -4.91 28.10
CA GLY A 267 -6.40 -6.38 27.98
C GLY A 267 -6.50 -6.92 26.55
N ASP A 268 -6.57 -6.06 25.53
CA ASP A 268 -6.77 -6.46 24.14
C ASP A 268 -6.09 -5.45 23.20
N ASN A 269 -4.77 -5.44 23.18
CA ASN A 269 -3.96 -4.48 22.40
C ASN A 269 -2.60 -5.05 22.02
N TRP A 270 -1.69 -4.20 21.58
CA TRP A 270 -0.30 -4.53 21.26
C TRP A 270 0.41 -5.35 22.34
N ASP A 271 0.33 -4.92 23.59
CA ASP A 271 1.06 -5.55 24.70
C ASP A 271 0.57 -6.96 24.99
N THR A 272 -0.77 -7.16 24.90
CA THR A 272 -1.35 -8.50 25.05
C THR A 272 -1.06 -9.41 23.87
N ALA A 273 -0.92 -8.87 22.66
CA ALA A 273 -0.46 -9.65 21.52
C ALA A 273 0.97 -10.15 21.72
N LEU A 274 1.89 -9.26 22.16
CA LEU A 274 3.28 -9.64 22.44
C LEU A 274 3.35 -10.67 23.58
N ALA A 275 2.62 -10.48 24.68
CA ALA A 275 2.56 -11.44 25.77
C ALA A 275 2.04 -12.83 25.30
N THR A 276 1.11 -12.86 24.36
CA THR A 276 0.61 -14.10 23.76
C THR A 276 1.70 -14.77 22.92
N LEU A 277 2.43 -14.00 22.11
CA LEU A 277 3.55 -14.54 21.31
C LEU A 277 4.64 -15.12 22.22
N ASP A 278 5.03 -14.43 23.29
CA ASP A 278 6.01 -14.90 24.26
C ASP A 278 5.57 -16.19 24.99
N GLN A 279 4.27 -16.37 25.26
CA GLN A 279 3.73 -17.62 25.80
C GLN A 279 3.89 -18.80 24.84
N HIS A 280 3.75 -18.55 23.53
CA HIS A 280 3.87 -19.60 22.51
C HIS A 280 5.31 -19.83 22.04
N ASP A 281 6.18 -18.86 22.21
CA ASP A 281 7.63 -18.96 21.91
C ASP A 281 8.51 -18.47 23.08
N PRO A 282 8.43 -19.13 24.27
CA PRO A 282 9.16 -18.69 25.48
C PRO A 282 10.69 -18.71 25.31
N HIS A 283 11.20 -19.41 24.32
CA HIS A 283 12.63 -19.50 24.02
C HIS A 283 13.03 -18.62 22.84
N ARG A 284 12.12 -17.83 22.27
CA ARG A 284 12.34 -16.95 21.13
C ARG A 284 13.02 -17.65 19.95
N VAL A 285 12.60 -18.87 19.65
CA VAL A 285 13.07 -19.67 18.50
C VAL A 285 12.68 -19.00 17.17
N PHE A 286 11.51 -18.37 17.12
CA PHE A 286 10.99 -17.63 15.96
C PHE A 286 11.30 -16.13 16.06
N SER A 287 12.49 -15.76 16.47
CA SER A 287 12.93 -14.37 16.59
C SER A 287 13.79 -13.91 15.41
N SER A 288 13.91 -12.61 15.25
CA SER A 288 14.80 -11.96 14.30
C SER A 288 15.28 -10.63 14.89
N PRO A 289 16.37 -10.02 14.39
CA PRO A 289 16.78 -8.68 14.83
C PRO A 289 15.65 -7.64 14.76
N LEU A 290 14.83 -7.69 13.72
CA LEU A 290 13.67 -6.81 13.57
C LEU A 290 12.62 -7.09 14.65
N LEU A 291 12.23 -8.34 14.85
CA LEU A 291 11.23 -8.71 15.87
C LEU A 291 11.73 -8.36 17.27
N ASN A 292 13.01 -8.57 17.56
CA ASN A 292 13.59 -8.21 18.85
C ASN A 292 13.63 -6.68 19.08
N ALA A 293 13.78 -5.88 18.03
CA ALA A 293 13.73 -4.42 18.14
C ALA A 293 12.31 -3.88 18.31
N LEU A 294 11.30 -4.55 17.72
CA LEU A 294 9.92 -4.15 17.71
C LEU A 294 9.15 -4.68 18.93
N ALA A 295 9.53 -5.85 19.42
CA ALA A 295 8.96 -6.59 20.54
C ALA A 295 10.10 -7.06 21.46
N PRO A 296 10.71 -6.12 22.22
CA PRO A 296 11.89 -6.38 23.06
C PRO A 296 11.60 -7.31 24.24
#